data_874a89ca611c4261eca26680e587fbba
#
_entry.id   874a89ca611c4261eca26680e587fbba
#
_cell.length_a   1.000
_cell.length_b   1.000
_cell.length_c   1.000
_cell.angle_alpha   90.00
_cell.angle_beta   90.00
_cell.angle_gamma   90.00
#
_symmetry.space_group_name_H-M   'P 1'
#
loop_
_entity.id
_entity.type
_entity.pdbx_description
1 polymer ?
#
loop_
_entity_poly.entity_id
_entity_poly.type
_entity_poly.pdbx_seq_one_letter_code
_entity_poly.pdbx_strand_id
1 'polypeptide(L)'
;ARAANGVILVTTKTGTRDKISINYSGRISFNSPTRMIKMMSNYADYMELMNESYRNVGKSDDLFDQKYIDLWREKSKDPNGLNENGVPNYIAYPNTDWAEELFSGGVIHDHNLSVSGGSDKIRFLLSAGYQDNEGVVDNTANKRYSMRANIEANPTKWLTVGTRTYASQMDREVGDFSNANNFLRQS
;
A
#
# COMPACT_ATOMS: atom_id res chain seq x y z
N ALA A 1 -32.11 -2.96 -29.92
CA ALA A 1 -31.59 -1.77 -29.24
C ALA A 1 -31.20 -2.13 -27.79
N ARG A 2 -29.90 -2.39 -27.55
CA ARG A 2 -29.35 -2.72 -26.20
C ARG A 2 -28.53 -1.58 -25.62
N ALA A 3 -28.64 -0.36 -26.09
CA ALA A 3 -27.82 0.79 -25.67
C ALA A 3 -28.69 1.92 -25.07
N ALA A 4 -29.70 1.58 -24.28
CA ALA A 4 -30.54 2.56 -23.62
C ALA A 4 -29.80 3.46 -22.60
N ASN A 5 -28.61 3.04 -22.11
CA ASN A 5 -27.80 3.75 -21.10
C ASN A 5 -26.54 4.38 -21.66
N GLY A 6 -26.41 4.50 -22.98
CA GLY A 6 -25.21 5.04 -23.63
C GLY A 6 -24.13 3.98 -23.94
N VAL A 7 -23.19 4.36 -24.78
CA VAL A 7 -22.05 3.51 -25.20
C VAL A 7 -20.77 4.29 -24.99
N ILE A 8 -19.80 3.68 -24.31
CA ILE A 8 -18.44 4.20 -24.22
C ILE A 8 -17.57 3.47 -25.27
N LEU A 9 -17.15 4.19 -26.29
CA LEU A 9 -16.23 3.67 -27.31
C LEU A 9 -14.79 4.02 -26.91
N VAL A 10 -13.97 3.00 -26.62
CA VAL A 10 -12.54 3.18 -26.34
C VAL A 10 -11.73 2.81 -27.58
N THR A 11 -11.06 3.78 -28.16
CA THR A 11 -10.12 3.57 -29.27
C THR A 11 -8.70 3.64 -28.75
N THR A 12 -7.92 2.57 -28.95
CA THR A 12 -6.51 2.54 -28.54
C THR A 12 -5.66 3.36 -29.50
N LYS A 13 -4.60 4.00 -28.95
CA LYS A 13 -3.61 4.71 -29.76
C LYS A 13 -2.95 3.76 -30.75
N THR A 14 -2.75 4.23 -31.97
CA THR A 14 -1.98 3.58 -33.01
C THR A 14 -0.72 4.39 -33.31
N GLY A 15 0.29 3.78 -33.95
CA GLY A 15 1.49 4.47 -34.37
C GLY A 15 1.19 5.59 -35.37
N THR A 16 2.00 6.65 -35.37
CA THR A 16 1.96 7.74 -36.34
C THR A 16 2.76 7.38 -37.57
N ARG A 17 2.41 7.96 -38.73
CA ARG A 17 3.18 7.81 -39.95
C ARG A 17 4.47 8.62 -39.88
N ASP A 18 5.50 8.15 -40.57
CA ASP A 18 6.74 8.84 -40.95
C ASP A 18 7.69 9.30 -39.84
N LYS A 19 7.40 9.02 -38.55
CA LYS A 19 8.31 9.35 -37.46
C LYS A 19 8.30 8.27 -36.38
N ILE A 20 9.50 7.89 -35.96
CA ILE A 20 9.65 7.10 -34.72
C ILE A 20 9.59 8.08 -33.55
N SER A 21 8.73 7.80 -32.61
CA SER A 21 8.59 8.54 -31.35
C SER A 21 8.83 7.60 -30.21
N ILE A 22 9.73 8.01 -29.32
CA ILE A 22 9.99 7.30 -28.06
C ILE A 22 9.53 8.22 -26.93
N ASN A 23 8.65 7.71 -26.09
CA ASN A 23 8.16 8.45 -24.94
C ASN A 23 8.41 7.61 -23.69
N TYR A 24 9.01 8.26 -22.71
CA TYR A 24 9.14 7.73 -21.37
C TYR A 24 8.42 8.65 -20.39
N SER A 25 7.67 8.07 -19.47
CA SER A 25 7.11 8.78 -18.32
C SER A 25 7.42 8.01 -17.05
N GLY A 26 7.97 8.72 -16.09
CA GLY A 26 8.22 8.22 -14.75
C GLY A 26 7.50 9.09 -13.72
N ARG A 27 6.93 8.46 -12.73
CA ARG A 27 6.29 9.13 -11.59
C ARG A 27 6.68 8.42 -10.31
N ILE A 28 7.02 9.22 -9.31
CA ILE A 28 7.19 8.77 -7.92
C ILE A 28 6.17 9.51 -7.10
N SER A 29 5.44 8.79 -6.25
CA SER A 29 4.45 9.36 -5.35
C SER A 29 4.64 8.76 -3.96
N PHE A 30 4.34 9.55 -2.95
CA PHE A 30 4.40 9.11 -1.55
C PHE A 30 2.98 9.06 -1.00
N ASN A 31 2.63 7.92 -0.43
CA ASN A 31 1.36 7.74 0.26
C ASN A 31 1.60 7.87 1.75
N SER A 32 0.70 8.57 2.42
CA SER A 32 0.66 8.60 3.88
C SER A 32 -0.80 8.58 4.34
N PRO A 33 -1.09 8.04 5.52
CA PRO A 33 -2.42 8.12 6.09
C PRO A 33 -2.84 9.59 6.28
N THR A 34 -3.99 9.97 5.76
CA THR A 34 -4.51 11.35 5.88
C THR A 34 -5.01 11.67 7.27
N ARG A 35 -5.47 10.67 7.99
CA ARG A 35 -5.94 10.78 9.38
C ARG A 35 -5.76 9.44 10.07
N MET A 36 -5.05 9.47 11.18
CA MET A 36 -4.91 8.31 12.05
C MET A 36 -5.81 8.46 13.28
N ILE A 37 -6.33 7.36 13.76
CA ILE A 37 -6.99 7.32 15.06
C ILE A 37 -5.88 7.42 16.10
N LYS A 38 -6.01 8.36 17.02
CA LYS A 38 -5.08 8.47 18.14
C LYS A 38 -5.40 7.34 19.12
N MET A 39 -4.51 6.39 19.23
CA MET A 39 -4.62 5.27 20.15
C MET A 39 -3.87 5.57 21.45
N MET A 40 -4.21 4.83 22.49
CA MET A 40 -3.51 4.91 23.75
C MET A 40 -2.22 4.08 23.65
N SER A 41 -1.08 4.74 23.60
CA SER A 41 0.23 4.08 23.55
C SER A 41 0.87 3.91 24.92
N ASN A 42 0.40 4.64 25.95
CA ASN A 42 0.88 4.51 27.32
C ASN A 42 0.20 3.33 28.02
N TYR A 43 0.95 2.26 28.22
CA TYR A 43 0.39 1.04 28.79
C TYR A 43 0.01 1.19 30.27
N ALA A 44 0.65 2.07 31.04
CA ALA A 44 0.26 2.36 32.42
C ALA A 44 -1.13 3.02 32.47
N ASP A 45 -1.41 3.96 31.57
CA ASP A 45 -2.71 4.61 31.47
C ASP A 45 -3.79 3.64 30.99
N TYR A 46 -3.44 2.71 30.08
CA TYR A 46 -4.32 1.61 29.67
C TYR A 46 -4.71 0.72 30.85
N MET A 47 -3.75 0.32 31.68
CA MET A 47 -4.02 -0.50 32.87
C MET A 47 -4.94 0.23 33.85
N GLU A 48 -4.76 1.53 34.06
CA GLU A 48 -5.66 2.33 34.91
C GLU A 48 -7.09 2.39 34.37
N LEU A 49 -7.24 2.63 33.06
CA LEU A 49 -8.55 2.64 32.41
C LEU A 49 -9.25 1.28 32.48
N MET A 50 -8.50 0.20 32.34
CA MET A 50 -9.05 -1.15 32.48
C MET A 50 -9.54 -1.39 33.92
N ASN A 51 -8.77 -0.98 34.93
CA ASN A 51 -9.20 -1.05 36.33
C ASN A 51 -10.45 -0.21 36.57
N GLU A 52 -10.52 1.01 36.04
CA GLU A 52 -11.72 1.85 36.13
C GLU A 52 -12.93 1.18 35.45
N SER A 53 -12.73 0.60 34.29
CA SER A 53 -13.78 -0.14 33.57
C SER A 53 -14.31 -1.32 34.41
N TYR A 54 -13.42 -2.06 35.07
CA TYR A 54 -13.79 -3.17 35.94
C TYR A 54 -14.60 -2.70 37.14
N ARG A 55 -14.19 -1.61 37.79
CA ARG A 55 -14.95 -1.00 38.89
C ARG A 55 -16.35 -0.54 38.47
N ASN A 56 -16.44 0.05 37.24
CA ASN A 56 -17.71 0.54 36.70
C ASN A 56 -18.73 -0.58 36.42
N VAL A 57 -18.28 -1.80 36.17
CA VAL A 57 -19.16 -2.97 36.00
C VAL A 57 -19.37 -3.75 37.31
N GLY A 58 -18.99 -3.17 38.43
CA GLY A 58 -19.24 -3.73 39.77
C GLY A 58 -18.30 -4.86 40.20
N LYS A 59 -17.13 -4.98 39.58
CA LYS A 59 -16.06 -5.88 40.03
C LYS A 59 -15.39 -5.27 41.27
N SER A 60 -15.10 -6.10 42.26
CA SER A 60 -14.47 -5.68 43.52
C SER A 60 -12.96 -5.55 43.40
N ASP A 61 -12.35 -6.32 42.51
CA ASP A 61 -10.91 -6.44 42.39
C ASP A 61 -10.41 -5.74 41.12
N ASP A 62 -9.33 -5.03 41.25
CA ASP A 62 -8.65 -4.43 40.12
C ASP A 62 -7.98 -5.52 39.24
N LEU A 63 -8.02 -5.37 37.93
CA LEU A 63 -7.40 -6.29 36.98
C LEU A 63 -5.87 -6.24 37.06
N PHE A 64 -5.34 -5.03 37.29
CA PHE A 64 -3.91 -4.78 37.43
C PHE A 64 -3.62 -4.18 38.80
N ASP A 65 -2.60 -4.73 39.47
CA ASP A 65 -2.12 -4.19 40.74
C ASP A 65 -1.50 -2.79 40.53
N GLN A 66 -1.82 -1.85 41.37
CA GLN A 66 -1.29 -0.48 41.34
C GLN A 66 0.24 -0.45 41.31
N LYS A 67 0.89 -1.37 42.01
CA LYS A 67 2.36 -1.51 42.00
C LYS A 67 2.93 -1.73 40.61
N TYR A 68 2.24 -2.52 39.76
CA TYR A 68 2.67 -2.75 38.38
C TYR A 68 2.47 -1.53 37.49
N ILE A 69 1.36 -0.83 37.73
CA ILE A 69 1.06 0.41 37.00
C ILE A 69 2.15 1.47 37.26
N ASP A 70 2.48 1.64 38.54
CA ASP A 70 3.49 2.60 38.98
C ASP A 70 4.89 2.22 38.47
N LEU A 71 5.23 0.92 38.53
CA LEU A 71 6.48 0.40 38.02
C LEU A 71 6.60 0.64 36.50
N TRP A 72 5.55 0.33 35.75
CA TRP A 72 5.53 0.57 34.29
C TRP A 72 5.69 2.04 33.97
N ARG A 73 4.96 2.92 34.66
CA ARG A 73 5.04 4.36 34.50
C ARG A 73 6.42 4.94 34.82
N GLU A 74 7.10 4.36 35.79
CA GLU A 74 8.47 4.76 36.16
C GLU A 74 9.48 4.28 35.09
N LYS A 75 9.47 2.98 34.79
CA LYS A 75 10.46 2.34 33.92
C LYS A 75 10.33 2.78 32.46
N SER A 76 9.14 3.01 31.96
CA SER A 76 8.93 3.49 30.60
C SER A 76 9.46 4.91 30.33
N LYS A 77 9.78 5.71 31.37
CA LYS A 77 10.40 7.02 31.24
C LYS A 77 11.88 6.94 30.85
N ASP A 78 12.54 5.83 31.14
CA ASP A 78 13.93 5.56 30.74
C ASP A 78 14.00 4.29 29.88
N PRO A 79 13.71 4.38 28.58
CA PRO A 79 13.66 3.23 27.70
C PRO A 79 14.98 2.44 27.60
N ASN A 80 16.11 3.13 27.72
CA ASN A 80 17.45 2.53 27.60
C ASN A 80 17.99 2.01 28.94
N GLY A 81 17.33 2.31 30.04
CA GLY A 81 17.65 1.74 31.34
C GLY A 81 17.43 0.23 31.37
N LEU A 82 18.05 -0.45 32.31
CA LEU A 82 17.92 -1.90 32.47
C LEU A 82 16.96 -2.19 33.64
N ASN A 83 16.17 -3.24 33.50
CA ASN A 83 15.40 -3.79 34.62
C ASN A 83 16.28 -4.67 35.53
N GLU A 84 15.72 -5.24 36.58
CA GLU A 84 16.41 -6.10 37.54
C GLU A 84 17.05 -7.35 36.89
N ASN A 85 16.56 -7.77 35.72
CA ASN A 85 17.05 -8.92 34.99
C ASN A 85 18.04 -8.52 33.87
N GLY A 86 18.46 -7.26 33.79
CA GLY A 86 19.37 -6.76 32.77
C GLY A 86 18.73 -6.59 31.40
N VAL A 87 17.38 -6.61 31.30
CA VAL A 87 16.66 -6.40 30.06
C VAL A 87 16.38 -4.92 29.88
N PRO A 88 16.60 -4.33 28.67
CA PRO A 88 16.25 -2.95 28.42
C PRO A 88 14.75 -2.64 28.68
N ASN A 89 14.47 -1.49 29.26
CA ASN A 89 13.12 -1.11 29.64
C ASN A 89 12.17 -1.00 28.43
N TYR A 90 12.65 -0.60 27.25
CA TYR A 90 11.82 -0.57 26.04
C TYR A 90 11.32 -1.96 25.60
N ILE A 91 11.98 -3.04 26.05
CA ILE A 91 11.52 -4.42 25.83
C ILE A 91 10.64 -4.90 26.98
N ALA A 92 11.00 -4.57 28.24
CA ALA A 92 10.32 -5.06 29.43
C ALA A 92 9.03 -4.26 29.74
N TYR A 93 9.02 -2.97 29.43
CA TYR A 93 7.92 -2.02 29.71
C TYR A 93 7.59 -1.16 28.47
N PRO A 94 7.25 -1.78 27.32
CA PRO A 94 7.03 -1.06 26.08
C PRO A 94 5.79 -0.16 26.16
N ASN A 95 5.93 1.03 25.54
CA ASN A 95 4.81 1.91 25.22
C ASN A 95 4.80 2.07 23.69
N THR A 96 4.12 1.17 22.99
CA THR A 96 4.11 1.11 21.53
C THR A 96 2.85 1.76 20.99
N ASP A 97 3.00 2.72 20.09
CA ASP A 97 1.88 3.20 19.28
C ASP A 97 1.68 2.23 18.11
N TRP A 98 0.77 1.29 18.29
CA TRP A 98 0.47 0.27 17.30
C TRP A 98 -0.10 0.83 16.00
N ALA A 99 -0.74 2.01 16.06
CA ALA A 99 -1.21 2.65 14.84
C ALA A 99 -0.04 3.22 14.04
N GLU A 100 0.95 3.82 14.69
CA GLU A 100 2.16 4.33 14.04
C GLU A 100 3.04 3.21 13.49
N GLU A 101 3.16 2.09 14.22
CA GLU A 101 3.88 0.90 13.76
C GLU A 101 3.21 0.22 12.57
N LEU A 102 1.88 0.23 12.51
CA LEU A 102 1.13 -0.46 11.45
C LEU A 102 1.01 0.37 10.17
N PHE A 103 0.98 1.69 10.30
CA PHE A 103 0.74 2.61 9.19
C PHE A 103 1.97 3.47 8.91
N SER A 104 2.90 2.94 8.14
CA SER A 104 4.17 3.61 7.84
C SER A 104 4.11 4.56 6.64
N GLY A 105 3.12 4.40 5.77
CA GLY A 105 3.11 5.03 4.45
C GLY A 105 3.86 4.20 3.42
N GLY A 106 3.72 4.55 2.15
CA GLY A 106 4.31 3.79 1.05
C GLY A 106 4.78 4.65 -0.10
N VAL A 107 5.61 4.09 -0.95
CA VAL A 107 6.12 4.73 -2.15
C VAL A 107 5.49 4.06 -3.38
N ILE A 108 5.08 4.87 -4.34
CA ILE A 108 4.57 4.40 -5.63
C ILE A 108 5.56 4.80 -6.70
N HIS A 109 6.06 3.82 -7.43
CA HIS A 109 6.84 3.99 -8.65
C HIS A 109 5.98 3.60 -9.85
N ASP A 110 5.92 4.47 -10.86
CA ASP A 110 5.17 4.24 -12.10
C ASP A 110 6.06 4.64 -13.28
N HIS A 111 6.42 3.68 -14.12
CA HIS A 111 7.28 3.86 -15.25
C HIS A 111 6.61 3.32 -16.50
N ASN A 112 6.52 4.15 -17.55
CA ASN A 112 5.96 3.78 -18.82
C ASN A 112 6.91 4.18 -19.95
N LEU A 113 7.29 3.21 -20.76
CA LEU A 113 8.06 3.41 -22.00
C LEU A 113 7.17 3.05 -23.18
N SER A 114 7.11 3.91 -24.18
CA SER A 114 6.42 3.59 -25.42
C SER A 114 7.25 4.02 -26.64
N VAL A 115 7.20 3.17 -27.64
CA VAL A 115 7.81 3.41 -28.97
C VAL A 115 6.70 3.29 -30.01
N SER A 116 6.53 4.30 -30.82
CA SER A 116 5.56 4.30 -31.89
C SER A 116 6.18 4.84 -33.18
N GLY A 117 5.69 4.36 -34.28
CA GLY A 117 6.18 4.80 -35.59
C GLY A 117 5.48 4.07 -36.71
N GLY A 118 5.96 4.32 -37.93
CA GLY A 118 5.43 3.63 -39.09
C GLY A 118 5.79 4.27 -40.40
N SER A 119 5.29 3.66 -41.44
CA SER A 119 5.34 4.12 -42.82
C SER A 119 3.94 4.00 -43.42
N ASP A 120 3.82 4.24 -44.73
CA ASP A 120 2.56 4.00 -45.45
C ASP A 120 2.10 2.55 -45.42
N LYS A 121 3.04 1.61 -45.22
CA LYS A 121 2.76 0.17 -45.22
C LYS A 121 2.63 -0.46 -43.85
N ILE A 122 3.20 0.15 -42.82
CA ILE A 122 3.18 -0.42 -41.50
C ILE A 122 3.10 0.70 -40.43
N ARG A 123 2.32 0.49 -39.39
CA ARG A 123 2.26 1.33 -38.20
C ARG A 123 2.37 0.46 -36.97
N PHE A 124 3.09 0.93 -35.98
CA PHE A 124 3.23 0.19 -34.74
C PHE A 124 3.23 1.12 -33.52
N LEU A 125 2.77 0.57 -32.40
CA LEU A 125 2.93 1.12 -31.07
C LEU A 125 3.26 -0.04 -30.13
N LEU A 126 4.44 0.03 -29.53
CA LEU A 126 4.88 -0.88 -28.49
C LEU A 126 4.97 -0.10 -27.19
N SER A 127 4.53 -0.67 -26.09
CA SER A 127 4.71 -0.06 -24.78
C SER A 127 4.96 -1.10 -23.70
N ALA A 128 5.78 -0.71 -22.73
CA ALA A 128 6.04 -1.46 -21.51
C ALA A 128 5.80 -0.55 -20.31
N GLY A 129 5.12 -1.08 -19.31
CA GLY A 129 4.84 -0.39 -18.06
C GLY A 129 5.28 -1.22 -16.86
N TYR A 130 5.85 -0.54 -15.89
CA TYR A 130 6.15 -1.07 -14.57
C TYR A 130 5.52 -0.18 -13.51
N GLN A 131 4.81 -0.76 -12.59
CA GLN A 131 4.26 -0.09 -11.44
C GLN A 131 4.60 -0.89 -10.18
N ASP A 132 5.17 -0.21 -9.21
CA ASP A 132 5.36 -0.71 -7.85
C ASP A 132 4.59 0.21 -6.91
N ASN A 133 3.65 -0.34 -6.20
CA ASN A 133 2.75 0.40 -5.33
C ASN A 133 2.82 -0.23 -3.94
N GLU A 134 3.60 0.38 -3.06
CA GLU A 134 3.61 0.05 -1.64
C GLU A 134 2.38 0.63 -0.97
N GLY A 135 1.72 -0.17 -0.15
CA GLY A 135 0.56 0.24 0.64
C GLY A 135 0.96 1.12 1.83
N VAL A 136 -0.04 1.70 2.47
CA VAL A 136 0.15 2.47 3.72
C VAL A 136 0.27 1.56 4.95
N VAL A 137 -0.04 0.29 4.81
CA VAL A 137 0.13 -0.75 5.83
C VAL A 137 1.35 -1.57 5.47
N ASP A 138 2.21 -1.82 6.43
CA ASP A 138 3.42 -2.62 6.23
C ASP A 138 3.13 -3.99 5.62
N ASN A 139 4.06 -4.50 4.81
CA ASN A 139 3.95 -5.76 4.09
C ASN A 139 2.74 -5.81 3.13
N THR A 140 2.30 -4.67 2.62
CA THR A 140 1.33 -4.61 1.54
C THR A 140 1.96 -3.96 0.31
N ALA A 141 1.97 -4.67 -0.80
CA ALA A 141 2.52 -4.17 -2.06
C ALA A 141 1.78 -4.75 -3.26
N ASN A 142 1.84 -4.03 -4.37
CA ASN A 142 1.29 -4.46 -5.64
C ASN A 142 2.23 -4.07 -6.78
N LYS A 143 2.94 -5.05 -7.33
CA LYS A 143 3.82 -4.87 -8.49
C LYS A 143 3.09 -5.30 -9.74
N ARG A 144 3.08 -4.44 -10.75
CA ARG A 144 2.44 -4.73 -12.03
C ARG A 144 3.39 -4.46 -13.18
N TYR A 145 3.56 -5.48 -13.99
CA TYR A 145 4.25 -5.42 -15.29
C TYR A 145 3.19 -5.46 -16.39
N SER A 146 3.33 -4.62 -17.39
CA SER A 146 2.40 -4.60 -18.51
C SER A 146 3.13 -4.38 -19.82
N MET A 147 2.65 -5.04 -20.87
CA MET A 147 3.16 -4.89 -22.23
C MET A 147 1.99 -4.73 -23.19
N ARG A 148 2.19 -3.89 -24.20
CA ARG A 148 1.21 -3.71 -25.27
C ARG A 148 1.93 -3.64 -26.63
N ALA A 149 1.36 -4.32 -27.61
CA ALA A 149 1.80 -4.27 -28.99
C ALA A 149 0.58 -4.06 -29.90
N ASN A 150 0.55 -2.92 -30.56
CA ASN A 150 -0.43 -2.62 -31.60
C ASN A 150 0.34 -2.48 -32.89
N ILE A 151 0.11 -3.36 -33.87
CA ILE A 151 0.77 -3.36 -35.16
C ILE A 151 -0.31 -3.45 -36.23
N GLU A 152 -0.22 -2.61 -37.25
CA GLU A 152 -1.09 -2.61 -38.42
C GLU A 152 -0.23 -2.53 -39.66
N ALA A 153 -0.45 -3.45 -40.57
CA ALA A 153 0.28 -3.52 -41.83
C ALA A 153 -0.70 -3.51 -43.04
N ASN A 154 -0.34 -2.78 -44.07
CA ASN A 154 -1.06 -2.69 -45.34
C ASN A 154 -0.17 -3.26 -46.45
N PRO A 155 -0.01 -4.61 -46.58
CA PRO A 155 0.87 -5.20 -47.57
C PRO A 155 0.44 -4.88 -48.99
N THR A 156 -0.85 -4.70 -49.22
CA THR A 156 -1.43 -4.25 -50.50
C THR A 156 -2.50 -3.18 -50.25
N LYS A 157 -2.97 -2.51 -51.32
CA LYS A 157 -4.01 -1.46 -51.19
C LYS A 157 -5.36 -1.98 -50.71
N TRP A 158 -5.61 -3.28 -50.86
CA TRP A 158 -6.88 -3.92 -50.49
C TRP A 158 -6.81 -4.76 -49.21
N LEU A 159 -5.62 -4.96 -48.63
CA LEU A 159 -5.45 -5.81 -47.48
C LEU A 159 -4.82 -5.03 -46.32
N THR A 160 -5.52 -5.02 -45.21
CA THR A 160 -5.01 -4.53 -43.91
C THR A 160 -4.98 -5.69 -42.91
N VAL A 161 -3.83 -5.92 -42.32
CA VAL A 161 -3.61 -6.94 -41.28
C VAL A 161 -3.15 -6.23 -40.02
N GLY A 162 -3.73 -6.58 -38.88
CA GLY A 162 -3.33 -5.94 -37.64
C GLY A 162 -3.44 -6.86 -36.43
N THR A 163 -2.63 -6.59 -35.45
CA THR A 163 -2.73 -7.21 -34.13
C THR A 163 -2.78 -6.13 -33.02
N ARG A 164 -3.54 -6.41 -31.98
CA ARG A 164 -3.62 -5.61 -30.77
C ARG A 164 -3.53 -6.55 -29.59
N THR A 165 -2.34 -6.62 -29.02
CA THR A 165 -2.03 -7.54 -27.91
C THR A 165 -1.73 -6.74 -26.66
N TYR A 166 -2.24 -7.22 -25.54
CA TYR A 166 -1.94 -6.71 -24.22
C TYR A 166 -1.69 -7.89 -23.28
N ALA A 167 -0.62 -7.80 -22.52
CA ALA A 167 -0.30 -8.75 -21.46
C ALA A 167 0.03 -7.97 -20.18
N SER A 168 -0.38 -8.52 -19.05
CA SER A 168 0.02 -7.98 -17.74
C SER A 168 0.17 -9.09 -16.74
N GLN A 169 1.15 -8.92 -15.86
CA GLN A 169 1.35 -9.74 -14.67
C GLN A 169 1.25 -8.82 -13.46
N MET A 170 0.62 -9.32 -12.41
CA MET A 170 0.44 -8.60 -11.16
C MET A 170 0.86 -9.53 -10.02
N ASP A 171 1.83 -9.06 -9.24
CA ASP A 171 2.27 -9.71 -8.02
C ASP A 171 1.76 -8.88 -6.84
N ARG A 172 0.97 -9.49 -5.98
CA ARG A 172 0.36 -8.82 -4.83
C ARG A 172 0.87 -9.45 -3.55
N GLU A 173 1.38 -8.61 -2.69
CA GLU A 173 1.67 -8.92 -1.30
C GLU A 173 0.56 -8.34 -0.43
N VAL A 174 -0.04 -9.18 0.39
CA VAL A 174 -1.17 -8.80 1.25
C VAL A 174 -0.76 -9.08 2.69
N GLY A 175 -0.71 -8.04 3.50
CA GLY A 175 -0.46 -8.17 4.92
C GLY A 175 -1.53 -9.00 5.64
N ASP A 176 -1.18 -9.60 6.76
CA ASP A 176 -2.12 -10.33 7.60
C ASP A 176 -3.01 -9.37 8.40
N PHE A 177 -4.13 -8.96 7.79
CA PHE A 177 -5.10 -8.06 8.41
C PHE A 177 -5.85 -8.67 9.60
N SER A 178 -5.82 -9.99 9.78
CA SER A 178 -6.47 -10.62 10.95
C SER A 178 -5.69 -10.32 12.23
N ASN A 179 -4.36 -10.34 12.15
CA ASN A 179 -3.50 -9.94 13.25
C ASN A 179 -3.52 -8.41 13.47
N ALA A 180 -3.52 -7.60 12.40
CA ALA A 180 -3.64 -6.14 12.52
C ALA A 180 -4.90 -5.72 13.30
N ASN A 181 -6.05 -6.32 13.02
CA ASN A 181 -7.29 -6.08 13.78
C ASN A 181 -7.18 -6.49 15.26
N ASN A 182 -6.42 -7.54 15.56
CA ASN A 182 -6.22 -7.97 16.95
C ASN A 182 -5.33 -6.97 17.69
N PHE A 183 -4.28 -6.47 17.09
CA PHE A 183 -3.43 -5.42 17.69
C PHE A 183 -4.22 -4.14 17.97
N LEU A 184 -5.04 -3.68 17.02
CA LEU A 184 -5.86 -2.49 17.20
C LEU A 184 -6.99 -2.64 18.22
N ARG A 185 -7.38 -3.87 18.58
CA ARG A 185 -8.40 -4.14 19.61
C ARG A 185 -7.81 -4.35 20.99
N GLN A 186 -6.53 -4.63 21.09
CA GLN A 186 -5.83 -4.90 22.36
C GLN A 186 -5.09 -3.67 22.90
N SER A 187 -5.09 -2.58 22.15
CA SER A 187 -4.47 -1.28 22.49
C SER A 187 -5.47 -0.28 23.04
#